data_d8b9d0039dcb15ca7b011ffb50b50bb9
#
_entry.id   d8b9d0039dcb15ca7b011ffb50b50bb9
#
_cell.length_a   1.000
_cell.length_b   1.000
_cell.length_c   1.000
_cell.angle_alpha   90.00
_cell.angle_beta   90.00
_cell.angle_gamma   90.00
#
_symmetry.space_group_name_H-M   'P 1'
#
loop_
_entity.id
_entity.type
_entity.pdbx_description
1 polymer ?
#
loop_
_entity_poly.entity_id
_entity_poly.type
_entity_poly.pdbx_seq_one_letter_code
_entity_poly.pdbx_strand_id
1 'polypeptide(L)'
;DRTAIRLVKGAYKEPFEKAFPKKADVDANYDLLTKILIDASLATQTKLSKDGRFPPIPAIASHDEKRIAFAKQYADKVGLPKDGLEFQMLYGIRRDLQLQLVKEGYPVRVYVPFGTHWYPYFMRRLAERPANFWFFITNFFKG
;
A
#
# COMPACT_ATOMS: atom_id res chain seq x y z
N ASP A 1 -10.06 15.55 13.83
CA ASP A 1 -10.56 14.32 13.22
C ASP A 1 -9.41 13.38 12.92
N ARG A 2 -9.53 12.12 13.38
CA ARG A 2 -8.51 11.09 13.19
C ARG A 2 -8.88 10.20 12.01
N THR A 3 -8.95 10.77 10.80
CA THR A 3 -9.32 10.02 9.60
C THR A 3 -8.09 9.35 9.00
N ALA A 4 -8.10 8.03 8.93
CA ALA A 4 -7.07 7.28 8.23
C ALA A 4 -7.20 7.48 6.71
N ILE A 5 -6.07 7.63 6.03
CA ILE A 5 -6.00 7.85 4.59
C ILE A 5 -5.22 6.71 3.94
N ARG A 6 -5.90 5.97 3.07
CA ARG A 6 -5.25 4.96 2.24
C ARG A 6 -4.63 5.63 1.02
N LEU A 7 -3.30 5.68 0.97
CA LEU A 7 -2.57 6.13 -0.19
C LEU A 7 -2.27 4.96 -1.12
N VAL A 8 -2.80 5.03 -2.35
CA VAL A 8 -2.66 3.97 -3.36
C VAL A 8 -2.39 4.60 -4.72
N LYS A 9 -1.54 3.99 -5.54
CA LYS A 9 -1.39 4.38 -6.94
C LYS A 9 -2.65 4.01 -7.70
N GLY A 10 -3.10 4.92 -8.61
CA GLY A 10 -4.27 4.67 -9.45
C GLY A 10 -4.09 3.39 -10.29
N ALA A 11 -5.17 2.63 -10.42
CA ALA A 11 -5.22 1.42 -11.21
C ALA A 11 -5.82 1.66 -12.60
N TYR A 12 -6.52 2.77 -12.77
CA TYR A 12 -7.21 3.11 -14.01
C TYR A 12 -6.37 4.05 -14.87
N LYS A 13 -6.59 3.97 -16.19
CA LYS A 13 -5.98 4.87 -17.16
C LYS A 13 -6.86 6.13 -17.27
N GLU A 14 -6.61 7.08 -16.40
CA GLU A 14 -7.31 8.35 -16.36
C GLU A 14 -6.78 9.34 -17.42
N PRO A 15 -7.59 10.32 -17.86
CA PRO A 15 -7.14 11.40 -18.71
C PRO A 15 -5.98 12.18 -18.07
N PHE A 16 -5.09 12.73 -18.92
CA PHE A 16 -3.89 13.44 -18.44
C PHE A 16 -4.19 14.71 -17.62
N GLU A 17 -5.40 15.26 -17.75
CA GLU A 17 -5.85 16.41 -16.95
C GLU A 17 -6.13 16.02 -15.49
N LYS A 18 -6.34 14.72 -15.22
CA LYS A 18 -6.68 14.20 -13.88
C LYS A 18 -5.58 13.34 -13.27
N ALA A 19 -4.65 12.83 -14.07
CA ALA A 19 -3.59 11.94 -13.62
C ALA A 19 -2.28 12.20 -14.32
N PHE A 20 -1.18 11.99 -13.62
CA PHE A 20 0.16 12.09 -14.20
C PHE A 20 0.37 11.02 -15.28
N PRO A 21 0.74 11.40 -16.51
CA PRO A 21 0.93 10.45 -17.61
C PRO A 21 2.20 9.60 -17.45
N LYS A 22 3.22 10.13 -16.77
CA LYS A 22 4.50 9.45 -16.60
C LYS A 22 4.59 8.77 -15.24
N LYS A 23 5.06 7.53 -15.24
CA LYS A 23 5.26 6.75 -14.00
C LYS A 23 6.17 7.47 -13.00
N ALA A 24 7.19 8.16 -13.46
CA ALA A 24 8.11 8.89 -12.58
C ALA A 24 7.40 10.00 -11.80
N ASP A 25 6.48 10.74 -12.43
CA ASP A 25 5.72 11.80 -11.77
C ASP A 25 4.72 11.22 -10.76
N VAL A 26 4.08 10.08 -11.09
CA VAL A 26 3.23 9.33 -10.16
C VAL A 26 4.02 8.88 -8.93
N ASP A 27 5.23 8.34 -9.14
CA ASP A 27 6.09 7.87 -8.07
C ASP A 27 6.55 9.04 -7.17
N ALA A 28 6.94 10.16 -7.77
CA ALA A 28 7.35 11.37 -7.04
C ALA A 28 6.20 11.97 -6.22
N ASN A 29 5.01 12.05 -6.80
CA ASN A 29 3.83 12.52 -6.09
C ASN A 29 3.40 11.57 -4.97
N TYR A 30 3.50 10.25 -5.19
CA TYR A 30 3.25 9.26 -4.14
C TYR A 30 4.18 9.44 -2.95
N ASP A 31 5.46 9.69 -3.20
CA ASP A 31 6.45 9.95 -2.15
C ASP A 31 6.18 11.26 -1.40
N LEU A 32 5.78 12.31 -2.12
CA LEU A 32 5.38 13.57 -1.52
C LEU A 32 4.17 13.40 -0.59
N LEU A 33 3.13 12.72 -1.06
CA LEU A 33 1.93 12.45 -0.25
C LEU A 33 2.25 11.54 0.94
N THR A 34 3.15 10.57 0.78
CA THR A 34 3.64 9.74 1.88
C THR A 34 4.27 10.59 2.99
N LYS A 35 5.12 11.58 2.65
CA LYS A 35 5.69 12.50 3.62
C LYS A 35 4.61 13.28 4.37
N ILE A 36 3.69 13.91 3.65
CA ILE A 36 2.61 14.70 4.23
C ILE A 36 1.79 13.87 5.25
N LEU A 37 1.48 12.63 4.90
CA LEU A 37 0.70 11.74 5.78
C LEU A 37 1.51 11.30 7.01
N ILE A 38 2.80 11.03 6.85
CA ILE A 38 3.70 10.67 7.95
C ILE A 38 3.85 11.88 8.91
N ASP A 39 4.06 13.08 8.38
CA ASP A 39 4.18 14.31 9.18
C ASP A 39 2.87 14.59 9.95
N ALA A 40 1.71 14.38 9.31
CA ALA A 40 0.41 14.49 9.96
C ALA A 40 0.23 13.46 11.09
N SER A 41 0.68 12.21 10.88
CA SER A 41 0.65 11.17 11.91
C SER A 41 1.54 11.51 13.11
N LEU A 42 2.73 12.02 12.84
CA LEU A 42 3.67 12.46 13.87
C LEU A 42 3.09 13.63 14.69
N ALA A 43 2.57 14.65 14.01
CA ALA A 43 1.99 15.83 14.65
C ALA A 43 0.76 15.51 15.52
N THR A 44 -0.05 14.54 15.10
CA THR A 44 -1.27 14.12 15.80
C THR A 44 -1.08 12.90 16.71
N GLN A 45 0.10 12.30 16.70
CA GLN A 45 0.45 11.09 17.46
C GLN A 45 -0.54 9.93 17.19
N THR A 46 -1.03 9.82 15.98
CA THR A 46 -1.94 8.74 15.61
C THR A 46 -1.21 7.40 15.54
N LYS A 47 -1.87 6.36 16.04
CA LYS A 47 -1.34 5.01 16.10
C LYS A 47 -2.42 4.00 15.70
N LEU A 48 -1.96 2.80 15.34
CA LEU A 48 -2.86 1.65 15.19
C LEU A 48 -3.66 1.47 16.48
N SER A 49 -4.98 1.25 16.36
CA SER A 49 -5.82 0.93 17.51
C SER A 49 -5.40 -0.38 18.16
N LYS A 50 -5.63 -0.55 19.48
CA LYS A 50 -5.26 -1.76 20.22
C LYS A 50 -5.89 -3.04 19.68
N ASP A 51 -7.08 -2.94 19.09
CA ASP A 51 -7.80 -4.03 18.44
C ASP A 51 -7.44 -4.22 16.95
N GLY A 52 -6.54 -3.39 16.40
CA GLY A 52 -6.09 -3.43 15.02
C GLY A 52 -7.12 -2.98 13.98
N ARG A 53 -8.31 -2.52 14.40
CA ARG A 53 -9.40 -2.16 13.48
C ARG A 53 -9.16 -0.83 12.77
N PHE A 54 -8.65 0.15 13.49
CA PHE A 54 -8.45 1.49 12.97
C PHE A 54 -6.96 1.73 12.68
N PRO A 55 -6.59 1.91 11.41
CA PRO A 55 -5.20 2.23 11.06
C PRO A 55 -4.80 3.63 11.53
N PRO A 56 -3.49 3.93 11.62
CA PRO A 56 -3.01 5.30 11.77
C PRO A 56 -3.37 6.13 10.53
N ILE A 57 -3.07 7.45 10.53
CA ILE A 57 -3.34 8.32 9.38
C ILE A 57 -2.73 7.74 8.10
N PRO A 58 -1.41 7.42 8.02
CA PRO A 58 -0.84 6.86 6.79
C PRO A 58 -1.10 5.36 6.69
N ALA A 59 -1.99 4.97 5.79
CA ALA A 59 -2.13 3.59 5.33
C ALA A 59 -1.53 3.49 3.92
N ILE A 60 -0.27 3.05 3.83
CA ILE A 60 0.52 2.99 2.59
C ILE A 60 0.18 1.69 1.83
N ALA A 61 -0.65 1.81 0.80
CA ALA A 61 -1.10 0.68 -0.01
C ALA A 61 -0.23 0.52 -1.25
N SER A 62 0.76 -0.38 -1.18
CA SER A 62 1.70 -0.62 -2.28
C SER A 62 2.36 -1.99 -2.19
N HIS A 63 2.71 -2.56 -3.37
CA HIS A 63 3.61 -3.72 -3.51
C HIS A 63 4.97 -3.30 -4.07
N ASP A 64 5.18 -2.00 -4.29
CA ASP A 64 6.42 -1.42 -4.82
C ASP A 64 7.42 -1.25 -3.69
N GLU A 65 8.48 -2.07 -3.70
CA GLU A 65 9.53 -2.05 -2.67
C GLU A 65 10.18 -0.68 -2.50
N LYS A 66 10.33 0.07 -3.60
CA LYS A 66 10.94 1.42 -3.55
C LYS A 66 10.07 2.40 -2.77
N ARG A 67 8.74 2.31 -2.95
CA ARG A 67 7.79 3.17 -2.21
C ARG A 67 7.68 2.77 -0.74
N ILE A 68 7.71 1.47 -0.47
CA ILE A 68 7.75 0.94 0.90
C ILE A 68 9.05 1.34 1.61
N ALA A 69 10.19 1.16 0.95
CA ALA A 69 11.48 1.57 1.50
C ALA A 69 11.54 3.07 1.78
N PHE A 70 11.02 3.90 0.85
CA PHE A 70 10.93 5.34 1.03
C PHE A 70 10.09 5.72 2.25
N ALA A 71 8.90 5.12 2.41
CA ALA A 71 8.03 5.38 3.56
C ALA A 71 8.72 5.03 4.89
N LYS A 72 9.39 3.88 4.96
CA LYS A 72 10.17 3.44 6.13
C LYS A 72 11.29 4.42 6.45
N GLN A 73 12.12 4.74 5.46
CA GLN A 73 13.26 5.66 5.63
C GLN A 73 12.81 7.04 6.09
N TYR A 74 11.72 7.56 5.54
CA TYR A 74 11.20 8.84 5.95
C TYR A 74 10.61 8.81 7.36
N ALA A 75 9.83 7.77 7.70
CA ALA A 75 9.30 7.58 9.05
C ALA A 75 10.42 7.50 10.10
N ASP A 76 11.47 6.72 9.83
CA ASP A 76 12.64 6.62 10.71
C ASP A 76 13.36 7.96 10.85
N LYS A 77 13.53 8.71 9.73
CA LYS A 77 14.19 10.03 9.72
C LYS A 77 13.48 11.04 10.62
N VAL A 78 12.15 11.05 10.63
CA VAL A 78 11.36 12.00 11.43
C VAL A 78 10.98 11.47 12.81
N GLY A 79 11.39 10.23 13.14
CA GLY A 79 11.12 9.61 14.44
C GLY A 79 9.68 9.14 14.62
N LEU A 80 8.95 8.83 13.54
CA LEU A 80 7.60 8.25 13.64
C LEU A 80 7.71 6.81 14.15
N PRO A 81 7.04 6.44 15.26
CA PRO A 81 7.02 5.05 15.71
C PRO A 81 6.31 4.15 14.71
N LYS A 82 6.70 2.87 14.66
CA LYS A 82 6.23 1.91 13.66
C LYS A 82 4.71 1.70 13.68
N ASP A 83 4.07 1.82 14.82
CA ASP A 83 2.63 1.76 14.98
C ASP A 83 1.89 3.02 14.49
N GLY A 84 2.62 4.07 14.13
CA GLY A 84 2.12 5.28 13.48
C GLY A 84 2.01 5.19 11.95
N LEU A 85 2.38 4.06 11.35
CA LEU A 85 2.38 3.79 9.91
C LEU A 85 1.86 2.37 9.65
N GLU A 86 0.89 2.20 8.76
CA GLU A 86 0.39 0.88 8.36
C GLU A 86 0.68 0.63 6.87
N PHE A 87 1.16 -0.58 6.55
CA PHE A 87 1.26 -1.04 5.16
C PHE A 87 0.04 -1.87 4.78
N GLN A 88 -0.48 -1.66 3.56
CA GLN A 88 -1.64 -2.39 3.06
C GLN A 88 -1.31 -3.09 1.74
N MET A 89 -1.60 -4.38 1.68
CA MET A 89 -1.24 -5.22 0.54
C MET A 89 -2.38 -6.16 0.17
N LEU A 90 -2.39 -6.65 -1.07
CA LEU A 90 -3.38 -7.61 -1.51
C LEU A 90 -2.97 -9.03 -1.10
N TYR A 91 -3.95 -9.85 -0.77
CA TYR A 91 -3.74 -11.27 -0.50
C TYR A 91 -3.10 -11.99 -1.69
N GLY A 92 -2.16 -12.87 -1.42
CA GLY A 92 -1.46 -13.67 -2.44
C GLY A 92 -0.39 -12.92 -3.24
N ILE A 93 -0.21 -11.60 -3.03
CA ILE A 93 0.79 -10.81 -3.76
C ILE A 93 1.91 -10.39 -2.80
N ARG A 94 3.16 -10.73 -3.15
CA ARG A 94 4.36 -10.39 -2.38
C ARG A 94 4.27 -10.78 -0.91
N ARG A 95 3.91 -12.05 -0.66
CA ARG A 95 3.85 -12.61 0.70
C ARG A 95 5.20 -12.51 1.43
N ASP A 96 6.29 -12.64 0.70
CA ASP A 96 7.66 -12.40 1.17
C ASP A 96 7.78 -11.03 1.86
N LEU A 97 7.35 -9.99 1.17
CA LEU A 97 7.40 -8.61 1.64
C LEU A 97 6.44 -8.36 2.81
N GLN A 98 5.25 -8.98 2.80
CA GLN A 98 4.31 -8.92 3.92
C GLN A 98 4.94 -9.47 5.21
N LEU A 99 5.53 -10.67 5.14
CA LEU A 99 6.18 -11.31 6.27
C LEU A 99 7.41 -10.52 6.75
N GLN A 100 8.17 -9.95 5.83
CA GLN A 100 9.31 -9.09 6.15
C GLN A 100 8.86 -7.86 6.95
N LEU A 101 7.84 -7.14 6.49
CA LEU A 101 7.32 -5.96 7.18
C LEU A 101 6.81 -6.27 8.58
N VAL A 102 6.09 -7.39 8.74
CA VAL A 102 5.65 -7.87 10.07
C VAL A 102 6.83 -8.20 10.96
N LYS A 103 7.85 -8.90 10.45
CA LYS A 103 9.08 -9.22 11.19
C LYS A 103 9.83 -7.95 11.62
N GLU A 104 9.80 -6.91 10.81
CA GLU A 104 10.36 -5.60 11.12
C GLU A 104 9.53 -4.80 12.14
N GLY A 105 8.33 -5.28 12.52
CA GLY A 105 7.45 -4.69 13.52
C GLY A 105 6.48 -3.65 12.99
N TYR A 106 6.26 -3.58 11.69
CA TYR A 106 5.25 -2.70 11.10
C TYR A 106 3.86 -3.37 11.09
N PRO A 107 2.78 -2.62 11.34
CA PRO A 107 1.42 -3.07 11.06
C PRO A 107 1.25 -3.35 9.57
N VAL A 108 0.72 -4.53 9.24
CA VAL A 108 0.41 -4.93 7.88
C VAL A 108 -1.03 -5.40 7.79
N ARG A 109 -1.80 -4.77 6.90
CA ARG A 109 -3.18 -5.17 6.62
C ARG A 109 -3.25 -5.82 5.24
N VAL A 110 -3.80 -7.02 5.20
CA VAL A 110 -3.98 -7.76 3.96
C VAL A 110 -5.43 -7.66 3.52
N TYR A 111 -5.66 -7.13 2.32
CA TYR A 111 -6.98 -7.09 1.71
C TYR A 111 -7.29 -8.44 1.07
N VAL A 112 -8.34 -9.09 1.55
CA VAL A 112 -8.81 -10.39 1.05
C VAL A 112 -10.16 -10.18 0.37
N PRO A 113 -10.26 -10.31 -0.96
CA PRO A 113 -11.56 -10.31 -1.63
C PRO A 113 -12.33 -11.56 -1.19
N PHE A 114 -13.56 -11.35 -0.74
CA PHE A 114 -14.44 -12.40 -0.26
C PHE A 114 -15.82 -12.30 -0.90
N GLY A 115 -16.43 -13.44 -1.22
CA GLY A 115 -17.78 -13.52 -1.75
C GLY A 115 -17.88 -14.22 -3.10
N THR A 116 -19.11 -14.35 -3.60
CA THR A 116 -19.42 -15.07 -4.85
C THR A 116 -18.98 -14.31 -6.11
N HIS A 117 -18.76 -13.01 -6.02
CA HIS A 117 -18.37 -12.14 -7.14
C HIS A 117 -16.86 -11.86 -7.20
N TRP A 118 -16.03 -12.77 -6.70
CA TRP A 118 -14.57 -12.63 -6.72
C TRP A 118 -13.98 -12.64 -8.14
N TYR A 119 -14.59 -13.37 -9.08
CA TYR A 119 -14.08 -13.55 -10.43
C TYR A 119 -14.05 -12.24 -11.24
N PRO A 120 -15.11 -11.41 -11.30
CA PRO A 120 -15.04 -10.09 -11.96
C PRO A 120 -14.01 -9.16 -11.35
N TYR A 121 -13.83 -9.19 -10.03
CA TYR A 121 -12.78 -8.44 -9.34
C TYR A 121 -11.39 -8.91 -9.78
N PHE A 122 -11.17 -10.22 -9.79
CA PHE A 122 -9.90 -10.83 -10.21
C PHE A 122 -9.56 -10.51 -11.66
N MET A 123 -10.52 -10.63 -12.58
CA MET A 123 -10.34 -10.32 -14.00
C MET A 123 -10.00 -8.83 -14.22
N ARG A 124 -10.63 -7.91 -13.48
CA ARG A 124 -10.24 -6.50 -13.54
C ARG A 124 -8.79 -6.27 -13.10
N ARG A 125 -8.35 -6.92 -12.03
CA ARG A 125 -6.95 -6.82 -11.57
C ARG A 125 -5.96 -7.38 -12.59
N LEU A 126 -6.30 -8.45 -13.29
CA LEU A 126 -5.48 -9.00 -14.38
C LEU A 126 -5.41 -8.04 -15.58
N ALA A 127 -6.54 -7.46 -15.97
CA ALA A 127 -6.61 -6.55 -17.12
C ALA A 127 -5.84 -5.24 -16.89
N GLU A 128 -5.79 -4.76 -15.65
CA GLU A 128 -5.10 -3.51 -15.29
C GLU A 128 -3.57 -3.60 -15.36
N ARG A 129 -3.01 -4.80 -15.28
CA ARG A 129 -1.56 -5.03 -15.38
C ARG A 129 -1.26 -6.38 -16.05
N PRO A 130 -1.07 -6.39 -17.37
CA PRO A 130 -0.66 -7.60 -18.11
C PRO A 130 0.63 -8.25 -17.57
N ALA A 131 1.55 -7.47 -17.02
CA ALA A 131 2.76 -7.98 -16.39
C ALA A 131 2.48 -8.84 -15.13
N ASN A 132 1.34 -8.62 -14.44
CA ASN A 132 0.93 -9.44 -13.30
C ASN A 132 0.34 -10.79 -13.75
N PHE A 133 -0.10 -10.91 -15.01
CA PHE A 133 -0.63 -12.15 -15.56
C PHE A 133 0.40 -13.29 -15.53
N TRP A 134 1.64 -13.03 -15.95
CA TRP A 134 2.73 -14.01 -15.86
C TRP A 134 3.08 -14.36 -14.43
N PHE A 135 3.05 -13.41 -13.53
CA PHE A 135 3.32 -13.65 -12.11
C PHE A 135 2.25 -14.56 -11.48
N PHE A 136 0.98 -14.37 -11.79
CA PHE A 136 -0.10 -15.24 -11.31
C PHE A 136 -0.01 -16.64 -11.89
N ILE A 137 0.24 -16.78 -13.19
CA ILE A 137 0.38 -18.10 -13.85
C ILE A 137 1.58 -18.85 -13.25
N THR A 138 2.74 -18.22 -13.14
CA THR A 138 3.94 -18.90 -12.64
C THR A 138 3.85 -19.28 -11.15
N ASN A 139 3.06 -18.56 -10.34
CA ASN A 139 2.87 -18.90 -8.94
C ASN A 139 1.69 -19.86 -8.69
N PHE A 140 0.70 -19.90 -9.59
CA PHE A 140 -0.42 -20.85 -9.49
C PHE A 140 0.02 -22.28 -9.78
N PHE A 141 1.02 -22.47 -10.64
CA PHE A 141 1.59 -23.79 -10.98
C PHE A 141 2.78 -24.21 -10.09
N LYS A 142 3.16 -23.41 -9.10
CA LYS A 142 4.23 -23.72 -8.13
C LYS A 142 3.72 -24.09 -6.73
N GLY A 143 2.39 -24.26 -6.59
CA GLY A 143 1.77 -24.70 -5.33
C GLY A 143 1.80 -26.19 -5.14
#